data_9f94cc2a4d843fe3c1f17d2f0432f76d
#
_entry.id   9f94cc2a4d843fe3c1f17d2f0432f76d
#
_cell.length_a   1.000
_cell.length_b   1.000
_cell.length_c   1.000
_cell.angle_alpha   90.00
_cell.angle_beta   90.00
_cell.angle_gamma   90.00
#
_symmetry.space_group_name_H-M   'P 1'
#
loop_
_entity.id
_entity.type
_entity.pdbx_description
1 polymer ?
#
loop_
_entity_poly.entity_id
_entity_poly.type
_entity_poly.pdbx_seq_one_letter_code
_entity_poly.pdbx_strand_id
1 'polypeptide(L)'
;VEGVVTAVSADAVELTLDDGRQAVISRRNFGLHDEEPSSVLSVGDRCFGAELAREDPKSRVVLSRAWALKRQAWQRIVAAAEKNELLTGKVVSVSKKGLVVDVGVRGFVPSSHLELTPVADMSSYVEQTLELKILEVDPRREKLVLSRRSLLLRAQRREIQELLNSLRPGDVRSGTVSSLADYGAFVDLGGVSGLVHISELSWRRVNKPSEVVSVGDSVEVKVLDVKPKKKRISLSIRQTAPDPLLSIEVGSVVTGRVTRLVDFGAFVAIGEFEGLVHLSELAEYRVSDPAEIVAPGEEVGVKVLSVDPKRRRIELSIRRAAEFGG
;
A
#
# COMPACT_ATOMS: atom_id res chain seq x y z
N VAL A 1 -33.53 30.14 23.13
CA VAL A 1 -34.77 29.95 23.91
C VAL A 1 -35.50 28.70 23.50
N GLU A 2 -36.27 28.14 24.39
CA GLU A 2 -37.07 26.95 24.15
C GLU A 2 -38.55 27.24 24.43
N GLY A 3 -39.42 26.45 23.84
CA GLY A 3 -40.88 26.54 24.05
C GLY A 3 -41.63 25.33 23.54
N VAL A 4 -42.93 25.29 23.80
CA VAL A 4 -43.84 24.24 23.37
C VAL A 4 -44.61 24.70 22.12
N VAL A 5 -44.66 23.83 21.12
CA VAL A 5 -45.38 24.09 19.86
C VAL A 5 -46.88 24.12 20.10
N THR A 6 -47.51 25.22 19.75
CA THR A 6 -48.95 25.43 19.90
C THR A 6 -49.72 25.29 18.59
N ALA A 7 -49.09 25.59 17.46
CA ALA A 7 -49.65 25.36 16.13
C ALA A 7 -48.55 25.11 15.10
N VAL A 8 -48.82 24.24 14.12
CA VAL A 8 -47.91 23.92 13.00
C VAL A 8 -48.70 24.14 11.72
N SER A 9 -48.09 24.89 10.80
CA SER A 9 -48.58 25.07 9.43
C SER A 9 -47.47 24.81 8.42
N ALA A 10 -47.78 24.73 7.14
CA ALA A 10 -46.80 24.58 6.09
C ALA A 10 -45.75 25.73 6.07
N ASP A 11 -46.11 26.93 6.47
CA ASP A 11 -45.30 28.13 6.37
C ASP A 11 -44.68 28.61 7.70
N ALA A 12 -45.21 28.16 8.84
CA ALA A 12 -44.74 28.59 10.16
C ALA A 12 -45.10 27.62 11.29
N VAL A 13 -44.32 27.70 12.37
CA VAL A 13 -44.60 27.09 13.67
C VAL A 13 -44.82 28.18 14.69
N GLU A 14 -45.92 28.09 15.40
CA GLU A 14 -46.18 28.95 16.56
C GLU A 14 -45.90 28.20 17.84
N LEU A 15 -45.28 28.84 18.80
CA LEU A 15 -44.93 28.24 20.08
C LEU A 15 -45.06 29.23 21.23
N THR A 16 -45.31 28.68 22.40
CA THR A 16 -45.27 29.43 23.65
C THR A 16 -43.93 29.13 24.32
N LEU A 17 -43.12 30.18 24.54
CA LEU A 17 -41.82 30.06 25.20
C LEU A 17 -41.99 29.71 26.69
N ASP A 18 -40.94 29.16 27.29
CA ASP A 18 -40.93 28.83 28.72
C ASP A 18 -41.15 30.05 29.64
N ASP A 19 -40.89 31.26 29.13
CA ASP A 19 -41.18 32.54 29.80
C ASP A 19 -42.58 33.10 29.54
N GLY A 20 -43.44 32.35 28.82
CA GLY A 20 -44.80 32.72 28.51
C GLY A 20 -45.02 33.59 27.28
N ARG A 21 -43.94 34.05 26.62
CA ARG A 21 -44.06 34.84 25.38
C ARG A 21 -44.51 33.97 24.20
N GLN A 22 -45.29 34.56 23.30
CA GLN A 22 -45.65 33.90 22.04
C GLN A 22 -44.51 34.10 21.04
N ALA A 23 -44.14 33.04 20.33
CA ALA A 23 -43.09 33.06 19.34
C ALA A 23 -43.53 32.40 18.02
N VAL A 24 -42.84 32.75 16.94
CA VAL A 24 -43.07 32.20 15.59
C VAL A 24 -41.74 31.85 14.90
N ILE A 25 -41.73 30.70 14.26
CA ILE A 25 -40.65 30.27 13.37
C ILE A 25 -41.22 30.16 11.97
N SER A 26 -40.81 31.01 11.04
CA SER A 26 -41.19 30.87 9.63
C SER A 26 -40.47 29.69 8.97
N ARG A 27 -41.03 29.09 7.91
CA ARG A 27 -40.42 28.01 7.12
C ARG A 27 -38.97 28.29 6.76
N ARG A 28 -38.62 29.52 6.33
CA ARG A 28 -37.25 29.92 5.99
C ARG A 28 -36.24 29.84 7.16
N ASN A 29 -36.76 29.92 8.38
CA ASN A 29 -35.96 29.90 9.61
C ASN A 29 -36.08 28.57 10.37
N PHE A 30 -36.75 27.55 9.77
CA PHE A 30 -37.13 26.32 10.47
C PHE A 30 -35.99 25.27 10.41
N GLY A 31 -35.55 24.85 9.22
CA GLY A 31 -34.56 23.81 9.02
C GLY A 31 -33.28 24.33 8.38
N LEU A 32 -32.24 23.49 8.34
CA LEU A 32 -31.01 23.77 7.61
C LEU A 32 -31.23 23.61 6.10
N HIS A 33 -32.20 22.83 5.70
CA HIS A 33 -32.68 22.62 4.34
C HIS A 33 -34.14 23.08 4.24
N ASP A 34 -34.74 23.05 3.04
CA ASP A 34 -36.14 23.42 2.83
C ASP A 34 -37.06 22.32 3.36
N GLU A 35 -37.10 22.19 4.69
CA GLU A 35 -37.91 21.22 5.39
C GLU A 35 -39.31 21.83 5.67
N GLU A 36 -40.35 21.03 5.47
CA GLU A 36 -41.71 21.43 5.91
C GLU A 36 -41.83 21.27 7.42
N PRO A 37 -42.22 22.32 8.15
CA PRO A 37 -42.39 22.26 9.59
C PRO A 37 -43.33 21.12 10.07
N SER A 38 -44.40 20.87 9.33
CA SER A 38 -45.40 19.84 9.63
C SER A 38 -44.89 18.40 9.49
N SER A 39 -43.76 18.18 8.76
CA SER A 39 -43.16 16.86 8.63
C SER A 39 -42.19 16.51 9.79
N VAL A 40 -41.80 17.52 10.57
CA VAL A 40 -40.77 17.39 11.61
C VAL A 40 -41.30 17.60 13.02
N LEU A 41 -42.29 18.47 13.20
CA LEU A 41 -42.88 18.83 14.51
C LEU A 41 -44.40 18.68 14.53
N SER A 42 -44.88 18.29 15.71
CA SER A 42 -46.27 18.20 16.04
C SER A 42 -46.64 19.18 17.17
N VAL A 43 -47.94 19.51 17.28
CA VAL A 43 -48.40 20.31 18.39
C VAL A 43 -48.14 19.60 19.72
N GLY A 44 -47.59 20.32 20.67
CA GLY A 44 -47.14 19.78 21.97
C GLY A 44 -45.65 19.43 22.03
N ASP A 45 -44.94 19.37 20.90
CA ASP A 45 -43.51 19.11 20.90
C ASP A 45 -42.72 20.30 21.47
N ARG A 46 -41.57 20.03 22.05
CA ARG A 46 -40.62 21.07 22.45
C ARG A 46 -39.75 21.47 21.25
N CYS A 47 -39.68 22.76 21.01
CA CYS A 47 -38.85 23.32 19.96
C CYS A 47 -37.97 24.45 20.53
N PHE A 48 -36.71 24.53 20.02
CA PHE A 48 -35.78 25.58 20.38
C PHE A 48 -35.49 26.47 19.18
N GLY A 49 -35.12 27.72 19.45
CA GLY A 49 -34.71 28.67 18.43
C GLY A 49 -33.87 29.80 19.01
N ALA A 50 -33.18 30.51 18.14
CA ALA A 50 -32.51 31.76 18.49
C ALA A 50 -33.42 32.94 18.18
N GLU A 51 -33.52 33.87 19.11
CA GLU A 51 -34.26 35.11 18.90
C GLU A 51 -33.62 35.96 17.82
N LEU A 52 -34.43 36.39 16.86
CA LEU A 52 -34.01 37.35 15.85
C LEU A 52 -34.50 38.74 16.27
N ALA A 53 -33.64 39.78 16.05
CA ALA A 53 -33.97 41.16 16.31
C ALA A 53 -34.94 41.72 15.25
N ARG A 54 -36.09 41.02 15.04
CA ARG A 54 -37.16 41.44 14.12
C ARG A 54 -38.48 41.37 14.88
N GLU A 55 -39.29 42.37 14.70
CA GLU A 55 -40.69 42.41 15.24
C GLU A 55 -41.63 41.75 14.23
N ASP A 56 -42.48 40.89 14.74
CA ASP A 56 -43.60 40.34 14.00
C ASP A 56 -44.81 41.34 14.07
N PRO A 57 -45.65 41.46 13.00
CA PRO A 57 -46.81 42.30 13.02
C PRO A 57 -47.80 42.04 14.18
N LYS A 58 -47.73 40.85 14.78
CA LYS A 58 -48.54 40.44 15.95
C LYS A 58 -47.79 40.57 17.29
N SER A 59 -46.65 41.31 17.32
CA SER A 59 -45.80 41.44 18.52
C SER A 59 -45.27 40.12 19.10
N ARG A 60 -45.09 39.10 18.24
CA ARG A 60 -44.54 37.81 18.65
C ARG A 60 -43.02 37.82 18.48
N VAL A 61 -42.35 37.03 19.28
CA VAL A 61 -40.89 36.83 19.13
C VAL A 61 -40.62 36.02 17.87
N VAL A 62 -39.78 36.54 16.97
CA VAL A 62 -39.36 35.79 15.78
C VAL A 62 -38.16 34.95 16.13
N LEU A 63 -38.26 33.64 15.92
CA LEU A 63 -37.17 32.70 16.17
C LEU A 63 -36.61 32.12 14.88
N SER A 64 -35.35 31.73 14.94
CA SER A 64 -34.73 30.91 13.93
C SER A 64 -34.15 29.63 14.54
N ARG A 65 -34.81 28.49 14.21
CA ARG A 65 -34.34 27.16 14.55
C ARG A 65 -33.12 26.82 13.68
N ALA A 66 -33.16 27.17 12.41
CA ALA A 66 -32.06 26.98 11.48
C ALA A 66 -30.75 27.61 11.99
N TRP A 67 -30.82 28.84 12.51
CA TRP A 67 -29.62 29.52 13.08
C TRP A 67 -29.11 28.82 14.35
N ALA A 68 -30.03 28.39 15.22
CA ALA A 68 -29.67 27.66 16.44
C ALA A 68 -29.02 26.29 16.11
N LEU A 69 -29.61 25.52 15.17
CA LEU A 69 -29.02 24.27 14.67
C LEU A 69 -27.65 24.47 14.06
N LYS A 70 -27.48 25.49 13.22
CA LYS A 70 -26.21 25.85 12.61
C LYS A 70 -25.14 26.17 13.67
N ARG A 71 -25.50 26.94 14.71
CA ARG A 71 -24.62 27.25 15.82
C ARG A 71 -24.19 26.01 16.60
N GLN A 72 -25.12 25.11 16.89
CA GLN A 72 -24.84 23.82 17.55
C GLN A 72 -23.94 22.94 16.68
N ALA A 73 -24.20 22.88 15.37
CA ALA A 73 -23.37 22.13 14.43
C ALA A 73 -21.93 22.68 14.41
N TRP A 74 -21.74 24.01 14.36
CA TRP A 74 -20.41 24.62 14.45
C TRP A 74 -19.71 24.31 15.77
N GLN A 75 -20.41 24.36 16.91
CA GLN A 75 -19.82 24.00 18.22
C GLN A 75 -19.33 22.53 18.23
N ARG A 76 -20.15 21.59 17.70
CA ARG A 76 -19.75 20.18 17.57
C ARG A 76 -18.55 20.03 16.65
N ILE A 77 -18.50 20.71 15.52
CA ILE A 77 -17.40 20.63 14.56
C ILE A 77 -16.10 21.19 15.15
N VAL A 78 -16.16 22.32 15.89
CA VAL A 78 -14.99 22.87 16.57
C VAL A 78 -14.46 21.90 17.63
N ALA A 79 -15.34 21.35 18.45
CA ALA A 79 -14.97 20.35 19.46
C ALA A 79 -14.37 19.06 18.82
N ALA A 80 -14.92 18.60 17.69
CA ALA A 80 -14.41 17.49 16.92
C ALA A 80 -13.02 17.81 16.32
N ALA A 81 -12.82 19.06 15.85
CA ALA A 81 -11.52 19.50 15.34
C ALA A 81 -10.41 19.49 16.42
N GLU A 82 -10.72 19.97 17.62
CA GLU A 82 -9.81 19.97 18.76
C GLU A 82 -9.40 18.55 19.17
N LYS A 83 -10.36 17.61 19.13
CA LYS A 83 -10.12 16.19 19.46
C LYS A 83 -9.59 15.37 18.28
N ASN A 84 -9.41 15.96 17.10
CA ASN A 84 -9.08 15.24 15.85
C ASN A 84 -10.07 14.09 15.52
N GLU A 85 -11.34 14.25 15.86
CA GLU A 85 -12.39 13.32 15.52
C GLU A 85 -12.75 13.41 14.04
N LEU A 86 -13.29 12.32 13.50
CA LEU A 86 -13.74 12.24 12.12
C LEU A 86 -15.18 12.75 12.02
N LEU A 87 -15.48 13.40 10.90
CA LEU A 87 -16.84 13.77 10.56
C LEU A 87 -17.37 12.87 9.46
N THR A 88 -18.60 12.44 9.60
CA THR A 88 -19.34 11.76 8.55
C THR A 88 -20.30 12.75 7.89
N GLY A 89 -20.24 12.85 6.56
CA GLY A 89 -21.07 13.79 5.83
C GLY A 89 -21.52 13.25 4.48
N LYS A 90 -22.70 13.72 4.04
CA LYS A 90 -23.30 13.36 2.76
C LYS A 90 -22.87 14.37 1.69
N VAL A 91 -22.42 13.88 0.53
CA VAL A 91 -22.05 14.73 -0.61
C VAL A 91 -23.33 15.31 -1.24
N VAL A 92 -23.47 16.62 -1.19
CA VAL A 92 -24.65 17.35 -1.71
C VAL A 92 -24.43 17.79 -3.15
N SER A 93 -23.24 18.25 -3.48
CA SER A 93 -22.93 18.74 -4.83
C SER A 93 -21.46 18.62 -5.17
N VAL A 94 -21.19 18.63 -6.48
CA VAL A 94 -19.83 18.52 -7.06
C VAL A 94 -19.53 19.80 -7.83
N SER A 95 -18.33 20.31 -7.69
CA SER A 95 -17.79 21.41 -8.45
C SER A 95 -16.45 21.04 -9.09
N LYS A 96 -15.98 21.82 -10.08
CA LYS A 96 -14.64 21.63 -10.69
C LYS A 96 -13.49 21.65 -9.69
N LYS A 97 -13.69 22.28 -8.53
CA LYS A 97 -12.65 22.44 -7.48
C LYS A 97 -12.74 21.42 -6.36
N GLY A 98 -13.84 20.67 -6.26
CA GLY A 98 -14.06 19.69 -5.18
C GLY A 98 -15.52 19.41 -4.89
N LEU A 99 -15.78 18.76 -3.78
CA LEU A 99 -17.09 18.35 -3.31
C LEU A 99 -17.61 19.31 -2.22
N VAL A 100 -18.93 19.50 -2.21
CA VAL A 100 -19.63 20.13 -1.09
C VAL A 100 -20.33 19.03 -0.31
N VAL A 101 -20.04 18.95 0.97
CA VAL A 101 -20.51 17.89 1.87
C VAL A 101 -21.30 18.52 3.00
N ASP A 102 -22.42 17.90 3.36
CA ASP A 102 -23.22 18.28 4.50
C ASP A 102 -22.84 17.46 5.73
N VAL A 103 -22.38 18.15 6.76
CA VAL A 103 -22.06 17.60 8.08
C VAL A 103 -22.86 18.30 9.19
N GLY A 104 -24.05 18.85 8.84
CA GLY A 104 -24.86 19.78 9.63
C GLY A 104 -24.53 21.26 9.31
N VAL A 105 -23.43 21.48 8.63
CA VAL A 105 -23.10 22.72 7.90
C VAL A 105 -22.41 22.31 6.58
N ARG A 106 -22.39 23.23 5.62
CA ARG A 106 -21.71 22.96 4.35
C ARG A 106 -20.19 22.98 4.53
N GLY A 107 -19.56 21.82 4.36
CA GLY A 107 -18.11 21.63 4.29
C GLY A 107 -17.64 21.50 2.84
N PHE A 108 -16.40 21.86 2.58
CA PHE A 108 -15.75 21.76 1.28
C PHE A 108 -14.60 20.76 1.32
N VAL A 109 -14.58 19.82 0.38
CA VAL A 109 -13.48 18.88 0.16
C VAL A 109 -12.80 19.24 -1.17
N PRO A 110 -11.60 19.84 -1.17
CA PRO A 110 -10.87 20.10 -2.41
C PRO A 110 -10.59 18.82 -3.19
N SER A 111 -10.59 18.84 -4.52
CA SER A 111 -10.31 17.67 -5.37
C SER A 111 -8.97 17.01 -5.05
N SER A 112 -7.96 17.79 -4.69
CA SER A 112 -6.63 17.31 -4.24
C SER A 112 -6.65 16.59 -2.88
N HIS A 113 -7.73 16.73 -2.12
CA HIS A 113 -7.93 16.14 -0.79
C HIS A 113 -8.99 15.02 -0.76
N LEU A 114 -9.45 14.58 -1.92
CA LEU A 114 -10.48 13.53 -2.05
C LEU A 114 -9.85 12.13 -2.03
N GLU A 115 -8.99 11.85 -2.99
CA GLU A 115 -8.36 10.54 -3.18
C GLU A 115 -6.82 10.63 -3.15
N LEU A 116 -6.16 9.46 -3.17
CA LEU A 116 -4.69 9.37 -3.25
C LEU A 116 -4.17 9.80 -4.63
N THR A 117 -4.93 9.43 -5.67
CA THR A 117 -4.67 9.79 -7.07
C THR A 117 -5.66 10.86 -7.53
N PRO A 118 -5.29 11.71 -8.48
CA PRO A 118 -6.22 12.68 -9.05
C PRO A 118 -7.46 12.00 -9.63
N VAL A 119 -8.64 12.44 -9.23
CA VAL A 119 -9.92 11.93 -9.74
C VAL A 119 -10.38 12.83 -10.88
N ALA A 120 -10.59 12.26 -12.06
CA ALA A 120 -11.06 12.99 -13.24
C ALA A 120 -12.56 13.30 -13.16
N ASP A 121 -13.37 12.35 -12.68
CA ASP A 121 -14.80 12.51 -12.51
C ASP A 121 -15.21 12.28 -11.04
N MET A 122 -15.73 13.35 -10.45
CA MET A 122 -16.20 13.35 -9.07
C MET A 122 -17.73 13.14 -8.98
N SER A 123 -18.43 13.03 -10.10
CA SER A 123 -19.90 12.92 -10.13
C SER A 123 -20.40 11.68 -9.42
N SER A 124 -19.61 10.62 -9.42
CA SER A 124 -19.93 9.36 -8.74
C SER A 124 -20.06 9.47 -7.22
N TYR A 125 -19.54 10.56 -6.63
CA TYR A 125 -19.61 10.77 -5.18
C TYR A 125 -20.91 11.44 -4.71
N VAL A 126 -21.72 11.97 -5.61
CA VAL A 126 -22.99 12.59 -5.24
C VAL A 126 -23.85 11.59 -4.49
N GLU A 127 -24.54 12.05 -3.43
CA GLU A 127 -25.38 11.26 -2.53
C GLU A 127 -24.59 10.25 -1.65
N GLN A 128 -23.30 10.06 -1.84
CA GLN A 128 -22.50 9.19 -0.99
C GLN A 128 -22.21 9.84 0.37
N THR A 129 -22.14 9.00 1.39
CA THR A 129 -21.71 9.39 2.73
C THR A 129 -20.21 9.09 2.89
N LEU A 130 -19.43 10.10 3.24
CA LEU A 130 -17.98 10.01 3.35
C LEU A 130 -17.52 10.30 4.78
N GLU A 131 -16.52 9.56 5.23
CA GLU A 131 -15.74 9.90 6.42
C GLU A 131 -14.65 10.91 6.06
N LEU A 132 -14.56 11.97 6.82
CA LEU A 132 -13.73 13.13 6.50
C LEU A 132 -12.98 13.62 7.74
N LYS A 133 -11.74 14.04 7.53
CA LYS A 133 -10.95 14.73 8.53
C LYS A 133 -11.04 16.24 8.34
N ILE A 134 -11.16 16.97 9.43
CA ILE A 134 -11.12 18.43 9.41
C ILE A 134 -9.71 18.91 9.14
N LEU A 135 -9.53 19.78 8.14
CA LEU A 135 -8.28 20.46 7.86
C LEU A 135 -8.28 21.91 8.38
N GLU A 136 -9.40 22.60 8.16
CA GLU A 136 -9.55 24.00 8.56
C GLU A 136 -10.98 24.24 9.01
N VAL A 137 -11.16 24.95 10.11
CA VAL A 137 -12.46 25.35 10.64
C VAL A 137 -12.42 26.83 11.03
N ASP A 138 -13.28 27.63 10.41
CA ASP A 138 -13.49 29.05 10.75
C ASP A 138 -15.00 29.34 10.81
N PRO A 139 -15.60 29.26 12.01
CA PRO A 139 -17.02 29.51 12.19
C PRO A 139 -17.44 30.96 11.84
N ARG A 140 -16.54 31.93 11.97
CA ARG A 140 -16.84 33.35 11.69
C ARG A 140 -16.99 33.60 10.19
N ARG A 141 -16.20 32.90 9.37
CA ARG A 141 -16.24 32.97 7.90
C ARG A 141 -17.11 31.86 7.29
N GLU A 142 -17.74 31.05 8.12
CA GLU A 142 -18.49 29.85 7.71
C GLU A 142 -17.66 28.92 6.80
N LYS A 143 -16.36 28.82 7.06
CA LYS A 143 -15.43 28.04 6.27
C LYS A 143 -15.09 26.72 6.99
N LEU A 144 -15.37 25.62 6.32
CA LEU A 144 -15.00 24.28 6.78
C LEU A 144 -14.34 23.53 5.61
N VAL A 145 -13.07 23.21 5.76
CA VAL A 145 -12.32 22.44 4.78
C VAL A 145 -12.05 21.04 5.34
N LEU A 146 -12.40 20.03 4.55
CA LEU A 146 -12.34 18.63 4.92
C LEU A 146 -11.43 17.84 3.97
N SER A 147 -10.96 16.67 4.42
CA SER A 147 -10.10 15.80 3.61
C SER A 147 -10.40 14.32 3.86
N ARG A 148 -10.69 13.59 2.81
CA ARG A 148 -10.72 12.13 2.78
C ARG A 148 -9.32 11.56 2.58
N ARG A 149 -8.52 12.17 1.71
CA ARG A 149 -7.14 11.74 1.42
C ARG A 149 -6.29 11.54 2.66
N SER A 150 -6.46 12.39 3.68
CA SER A 150 -5.73 12.26 4.95
C SER A 150 -6.03 10.95 5.67
N LEU A 151 -7.26 10.45 5.58
CA LEU A 151 -7.67 9.16 6.14
C LEU A 151 -7.11 8.00 5.34
N LEU A 152 -7.23 8.07 4.01
CA LEU A 152 -6.70 7.05 3.11
C LEU A 152 -5.18 6.89 3.28
N LEU A 153 -4.44 8.01 3.36
CA LEU A 153 -3.00 7.98 3.64
C LEU A 153 -2.67 7.36 5.01
N ARG A 154 -3.51 7.63 6.02
CA ARG A 154 -3.31 7.04 7.35
C ARG A 154 -3.59 5.55 7.33
N ALA A 155 -4.66 5.11 6.68
CA ALA A 155 -5.01 3.69 6.50
C ALA A 155 -3.89 2.96 5.73
N GLN A 156 -3.46 3.49 4.59
CA GLN A 156 -2.36 2.92 3.81
C GLN A 156 -1.06 2.81 4.61
N ARG A 157 -0.71 3.85 5.38
CA ARG A 157 0.49 3.80 6.24
C ARG A 157 0.39 2.73 7.31
N ARG A 158 -0.82 2.51 7.84
CA ARG A 158 -1.09 1.47 8.85
C ARG A 158 -0.95 0.08 8.24
N GLU A 159 -1.56 -0.16 7.08
CA GLU A 159 -1.44 -1.41 6.34
C GLU A 159 0.03 -1.73 6.00
N ILE A 160 0.77 -0.74 5.48
CA ILE A 160 2.21 -0.86 5.22
C ILE A 160 2.98 -1.23 6.50
N GLN A 161 2.67 -0.59 7.62
CA GLN A 161 3.35 -0.87 8.88
C GLN A 161 3.00 -2.26 9.43
N GLU A 162 1.76 -2.68 9.30
CA GLU A 162 1.30 -4.03 9.68
C GLU A 162 1.97 -5.09 8.80
N LEU A 163 2.07 -4.85 7.49
CA LEU A 163 2.80 -5.72 6.56
C LEU A 163 4.27 -5.82 6.96
N LEU A 164 4.96 -4.69 7.18
CA LEU A 164 6.37 -4.69 7.61
C LEU A 164 6.61 -5.43 8.93
N ASN A 165 5.67 -5.34 9.87
CA ASN A 165 5.76 -6.00 11.16
C ASN A 165 5.44 -7.51 11.07
N SER A 166 4.68 -7.93 10.07
CA SER A 166 4.35 -9.35 9.84
C SER A 166 5.46 -10.10 9.13
N LEU A 167 6.29 -9.42 8.33
CA LEU A 167 7.36 -10.04 7.56
C LEU A 167 8.52 -10.47 8.47
N ARG A 168 8.95 -11.72 8.33
CA ARG A 168 10.10 -12.29 9.03
C ARG A 168 11.15 -12.78 8.04
N PRO A 169 12.44 -12.69 8.40
CA PRO A 169 13.49 -13.35 7.62
C PRO A 169 13.17 -14.85 7.44
N GLY A 170 13.24 -15.30 6.20
CA GLY A 170 12.88 -16.67 5.81
C GLY A 170 11.50 -16.82 5.17
N ASP A 171 10.59 -15.87 5.33
CA ASP A 171 9.27 -15.92 4.68
C ASP A 171 9.39 -15.87 3.16
N VAL A 172 8.56 -16.67 2.49
CA VAL A 172 8.39 -16.63 1.03
C VAL A 172 7.10 -15.89 0.71
N ARG A 173 7.17 -14.94 -0.20
CA ARG A 173 6.05 -14.09 -0.65
C ARG A 173 6.07 -13.91 -2.15
N SER A 174 4.89 -13.77 -2.73
CA SER A 174 4.76 -13.34 -4.12
C SER A 174 4.78 -11.82 -4.20
N GLY A 175 5.43 -11.28 -5.21
CA GLY A 175 5.48 -9.85 -5.47
C GLY A 175 5.61 -9.57 -6.96
N THR A 176 5.47 -8.30 -7.33
CA THR A 176 5.60 -7.86 -8.73
C THR A 176 6.83 -6.98 -8.89
N VAL A 177 7.62 -7.23 -9.92
CA VAL A 177 8.80 -6.40 -10.25
C VAL A 177 8.32 -5.01 -10.67
N SER A 178 8.61 -4.00 -9.85
CA SER A 178 8.19 -2.60 -10.08
C SER A 178 9.19 -1.80 -10.89
N SER A 179 10.49 -2.05 -10.70
CA SER A 179 11.56 -1.39 -11.46
C SER A 179 12.87 -2.18 -11.38
N LEU A 180 13.75 -1.93 -12.36
CA LEU A 180 15.09 -2.50 -12.43
C LEU A 180 16.14 -1.39 -12.26
N ALA A 181 17.21 -1.68 -11.53
CA ALA A 181 18.40 -0.85 -11.40
C ALA A 181 19.63 -1.72 -11.71
N ASP A 182 20.79 -1.13 -11.99
CA ASP A 182 22.01 -1.88 -12.34
C ASP A 182 22.46 -2.87 -11.25
N TYR A 183 22.15 -2.56 -9.98
CA TYR A 183 22.51 -3.37 -8.83
C TYR A 183 21.41 -4.35 -8.35
N GLY A 184 20.25 -4.39 -9.02
CA GLY A 184 19.17 -5.30 -8.64
C GLY A 184 17.78 -4.93 -9.13
N ALA A 185 16.77 -5.66 -8.67
CA ALA A 185 15.36 -5.48 -8.98
C ALA A 185 14.58 -5.03 -7.76
N PHE A 186 13.66 -4.09 -7.94
CA PHE A 186 12.69 -3.72 -6.92
C PHE A 186 11.40 -4.52 -7.12
N VAL A 187 10.96 -5.15 -6.06
CA VAL A 187 9.74 -5.99 -6.04
C VAL A 187 8.74 -5.39 -5.07
N ASP A 188 7.53 -5.12 -5.53
CA ASP A 188 6.41 -4.68 -4.72
C ASP A 188 5.71 -5.88 -4.09
N LEU A 189 5.57 -5.84 -2.76
CA LEU A 189 4.93 -6.87 -1.95
C LEU A 189 3.51 -6.48 -1.49
N GLY A 190 2.84 -5.60 -2.23
CA GLY A 190 1.53 -5.07 -1.85
C GLY A 190 1.63 -3.74 -1.11
N GLY A 191 2.31 -2.77 -1.72
CA GLY A 191 2.50 -1.41 -1.21
C GLY A 191 3.83 -1.17 -0.47
N VAL A 192 4.66 -2.20 -0.35
CA VAL A 192 6.03 -2.08 0.17
C VAL A 192 7.02 -2.64 -0.84
N SER A 193 7.97 -1.81 -1.23
CA SER A 193 9.01 -2.21 -2.17
C SER A 193 10.20 -2.82 -1.44
N GLY A 194 10.59 -4.04 -1.85
CA GLY A 194 11.80 -4.72 -1.43
C GLY A 194 12.86 -4.72 -2.54
N LEU A 195 14.12 -4.83 -2.18
CA LEU A 195 15.25 -4.92 -3.11
C LEU A 195 15.75 -6.35 -3.19
N VAL A 196 15.79 -6.89 -4.39
CA VAL A 196 16.53 -8.10 -4.75
C VAL A 196 17.85 -7.65 -5.37
N HIS A 197 18.96 -7.79 -4.63
CA HIS A 197 20.29 -7.48 -5.15
C HIS A 197 20.63 -8.40 -6.34
N ILE A 198 21.45 -7.96 -7.29
CA ILE A 198 21.80 -8.74 -8.49
C ILE A 198 22.32 -10.14 -8.15
N SER A 199 23.08 -10.29 -7.07
CA SER A 199 23.56 -11.59 -6.56
C SER A 199 22.46 -12.49 -5.99
N GLU A 200 21.28 -11.96 -5.70
CA GLU A 200 20.14 -12.67 -5.15
C GLU A 200 19.04 -12.97 -6.20
N LEU A 201 19.26 -12.60 -7.46
CA LEU A 201 18.36 -12.88 -8.58
C LEU A 201 18.45 -14.33 -9.06
N SER A 202 19.67 -14.85 -9.19
CA SER A 202 19.92 -16.20 -9.72
C SER A 202 21.13 -16.84 -9.07
N TRP A 203 21.17 -18.16 -9.10
CA TRP A 203 22.35 -18.95 -8.76
C TRP A 203 23.46 -18.84 -9.82
N ARG A 204 23.12 -18.49 -11.06
CA ARG A 204 24.08 -18.19 -12.12
C ARG A 204 24.60 -16.77 -11.99
N ARG A 205 25.79 -16.51 -12.57
CA ARG A 205 26.30 -15.13 -12.66
C ARG A 205 25.45 -14.33 -13.64
N VAL A 206 24.88 -13.25 -13.13
CA VAL A 206 24.03 -12.31 -13.88
C VAL A 206 24.78 -10.98 -14.00
N ASN A 207 24.88 -10.42 -15.19
CA ASN A 207 25.52 -9.12 -15.40
C ASN A 207 24.49 -7.97 -15.31
N LYS A 208 23.26 -8.23 -15.73
CA LYS A 208 22.16 -7.25 -15.66
C LYS A 208 20.89 -7.91 -15.15
N PRO A 209 20.14 -7.27 -14.23
CA PRO A 209 18.88 -7.82 -13.71
C PRO A 209 17.86 -8.18 -14.79
N SER A 210 17.86 -7.46 -15.93
CA SER A 210 16.97 -7.71 -17.07
C SER A 210 17.21 -9.04 -17.80
N GLU A 211 18.31 -9.75 -17.48
CA GLU A 211 18.57 -11.11 -18.00
C GLU A 211 17.70 -12.17 -17.28
N VAL A 212 17.17 -11.86 -16.11
CA VAL A 212 16.44 -12.81 -15.25
C VAL A 212 14.98 -12.42 -15.06
N VAL A 213 14.70 -11.12 -14.90
CA VAL A 213 13.37 -10.60 -14.62
C VAL A 213 13.07 -9.33 -15.41
N SER A 214 11.79 -9.12 -15.73
CA SER A 214 11.28 -7.93 -16.42
C SER A 214 10.34 -7.15 -15.51
N VAL A 215 10.19 -5.84 -15.78
CA VAL A 215 9.21 -5.01 -15.06
C VAL A 215 7.80 -5.53 -15.35
N GLY A 216 7.03 -5.76 -14.29
CA GLY A 216 5.67 -6.34 -14.36
C GLY A 216 5.62 -7.84 -14.09
N ASP A 217 6.76 -8.54 -14.03
CA ASP A 217 6.79 -9.97 -13.74
C ASP A 217 6.31 -10.24 -12.30
N SER A 218 5.51 -11.28 -12.15
CA SER A 218 5.16 -11.84 -10.83
C SER A 218 6.23 -12.84 -10.42
N VAL A 219 6.89 -12.60 -9.30
CA VAL A 219 8.01 -13.41 -8.80
C VAL A 219 7.78 -13.83 -7.34
N GLU A 220 8.21 -15.03 -7.01
CA GLU A 220 8.33 -15.45 -5.62
C GLU A 220 9.67 -14.97 -5.05
N VAL A 221 9.62 -14.39 -3.86
CA VAL A 221 10.79 -13.87 -3.19
C VAL A 221 10.85 -14.33 -1.74
N LYS A 222 12.04 -14.67 -1.28
CA LYS A 222 12.32 -14.96 0.11
C LYS A 222 12.85 -13.72 0.81
N VAL A 223 12.28 -13.40 1.97
CA VAL A 223 12.69 -12.27 2.80
C VAL A 223 14.02 -12.62 3.49
N LEU A 224 15.06 -11.81 3.26
CA LEU A 224 16.37 -11.96 3.89
C LEU A 224 16.50 -11.10 5.15
N ASP A 225 16.11 -9.83 5.05
CA ASP A 225 16.21 -8.86 6.13
C ASP A 225 15.10 -7.80 6.00
N VAL A 226 14.58 -7.37 7.14
CA VAL A 226 13.54 -6.32 7.20
C VAL A 226 14.02 -5.20 8.11
N LYS A 227 14.08 -3.98 7.59
CA LYS A 227 14.42 -2.75 8.33
C LYS A 227 13.22 -1.80 8.38
N PRO A 228 12.26 -1.99 9.31
CA PRO A 228 11.00 -1.25 9.34
C PRO A 228 11.19 0.26 9.42
N LYS A 229 12.16 0.73 10.23
CA LYS A 229 12.48 2.17 10.38
C LYS A 229 12.95 2.82 9.08
N LYS A 230 13.64 2.07 8.21
CA LYS A 230 14.15 2.56 6.92
C LYS A 230 13.23 2.17 5.76
N LYS A 231 12.13 1.44 6.02
CA LYS A 231 11.23 0.87 5.01
C LYS A 231 12.01 0.12 3.91
N ARG A 232 13.04 -0.62 4.31
CA ARG A 232 13.87 -1.42 3.39
C ARG A 232 13.70 -2.89 3.71
N ILE A 233 13.44 -3.68 2.67
CA ILE A 233 13.34 -5.13 2.73
C ILE A 233 14.36 -5.67 1.74
N SER A 234 15.23 -6.56 2.22
CA SER A 234 16.14 -7.30 1.36
C SER A 234 15.50 -8.63 1.00
N LEU A 235 15.46 -8.93 -0.28
CA LEU A 235 14.78 -10.08 -0.84
C LEU A 235 15.74 -10.93 -1.66
N SER A 236 15.40 -12.21 -1.86
CA SER A 236 16.10 -13.13 -2.73
C SER A 236 15.12 -13.93 -3.58
N ILE A 237 15.32 -13.94 -4.88
CA ILE A 237 14.62 -14.84 -5.80
C ILE A 237 15.34 -16.20 -5.78
N ARG A 238 16.67 -16.22 -5.85
CA ARG A 238 17.42 -17.48 -5.92
C ARG A 238 17.16 -18.43 -4.75
N GLN A 239 16.88 -17.91 -3.56
CA GLN A 239 16.67 -18.72 -2.36
C GLN A 239 15.22 -19.24 -2.20
N THR A 240 14.34 -18.98 -3.14
CA THR A 240 12.99 -19.60 -3.18
C THR A 240 13.07 -21.06 -3.64
N ALA A 241 14.08 -21.39 -4.46
CA ALA A 241 14.38 -22.74 -4.86
C ALA A 241 15.66 -23.26 -4.18
N PRO A 242 15.80 -24.57 -3.95
CA PRO A 242 17.05 -25.15 -3.44
C PRO A 242 18.21 -24.81 -4.36
N ASP A 243 19.42 -24.69 -3.78
CA ASP A 243 20.64 -24.49 -4.59
C ASP A 243 20.85 -25.68 -5.52
N PRO A 244 20.86 -25.50 -6.84
CA PRO A 244 21.05 -26.60 -7.78
C PRO A 244 22.38 -27.34 -7.59
N LEU A 245 23.40 -26.70 -6.97
CA LEU A 245 24.65 -27.38 -6.61
C LEU A 245 24.44 -28.50 -5.58
N LEU A 246 23.40 -28.40 -4.73
CA LEU A 246 23.09 -29.44 -3.74
C LEU A 246 22.49 -30.72 -4.37
N SER A 247 22.02 -30.64 -5.61
CA SER A 247 21.52 -31.82 -6.34
C SER A 247 22.63 -32.65 -6.97
N ILE A 248 23.87 -32.14 -6.98
CA ILE A 248 25.01 -32.86 -7.51
C ILE A 248 25.54 -33.83 -6.43
N GLU A 249 25.39 -35.13 -6.68
CA GLU A 249 25.85 -36.16 -5.75
C GLU A 249 27.37 -36.33 -5.83
N VAL A 250 28.04 -36.21 -4.69
CA VAL A 250 29.46 -36.51 -4.56
C VAL A 250 29.68 -38.01 -4.80
N GLY A 251 30.66 -38.33 -5.66
CA GLY A 251 30.92 -39.72 -6.06
C GLY A 251 30.20 -40.16 -7.34
N SER A 252 29.24 -39.40 -7.85
CA SER A 252 28.60 -39.70 -9.14
C SER A 252 29.57 -39.50 -10.31
N VAL A 253 29.38 -40.27 -11.37
CA VAL A 253 30.08 -40.13 -12.65
C VAL A 253 29.12 -39.48 -13.64
N VAL A 254 29.50 -38.39 -14.21
CA VAL A 254 28.72 -37.60 -15.16
C VAL A 254 29.54 -37.23 -16.39
N THR A 255 28.89 -37.05 -17.52
CA THR A 255 29.57 -36.55 -18.73
C THR A 255 29.60 -35.04 -18.68
N GLY A 256 30.77 -34.46 -18.92
CA GLY A 256 31.00 -33.03 -19.00
C GLY A 256 31.76 -32.63 -20.25
N ARG A 257 31.75 -31.35 -20.59
CA ARG A 257 32.48 -30.82 -21.72
C ARG A 257 33.62 -29.91 -21.24
N VAL A 258 34.85 -30.13 -21.71
CA VAL A 258 36.00 -29.27 -21.40
C VAL A 258 35.75 -27.88 -21.97
N THR A 259 35.74 -26.85 -21.12
CA THR A 259 35.50 -25.46 -21.50
C THR A 259 36.80 -24.71 -21.74
N ARG A 260 37.80 -24.92 -20.89
CA ARG A 260 39.11 -24.27 -21.00
C ARG A 260 40.18 -25.03 -20.21
N LEU A 261 41.39 -24.88 -20.64
CA LEU A 261 42.59 -25.40 -19.97
C LEU A 261 43.32 -24.26 -19.22
N VAL A 262 43.92 -24.61 -18.11
CA VAL A 262 44.72 -23.72 -17.27
C VAL A 262 45.95 -24.48 -16.74
N ASP A 263 47.00 -23.80 -16.34
CA ASP A 263 48.29 -24.40 -15.93
C ASP A 263 48.14 -25.47 -14.83
N PHE A 264 47.09 -25.40 -14.00
CA PHE A 264 46.85 -26.30 -12.88
C PHE A 264 45.71 -27.31 -13.13
N GLY A 265 45.15 -27.40 -14.35
CA GLY A 265 44.10 -28.34 -14.67
C GLY A 265 43.20 -27.94 -15.80
N ALA A 266 42.03 -28.59 -15.89
CA ALA A 266 41.00 -28.36 -16.88
C ALA A 266 39.66 -27.99 -16.23
N PHE A 267 38.95 -26.98 -16.79
CA PHE A 267 37.59 -26.68 -16.43
C PHE A 267 36.65 -27.50 -17.32
N VAL A 268 35.69 -28.17 -16.67
CA VAL A 268 34.73 -29.04 -17.33
C VAL A 268 33.30 -28.59 -16.95
N ALA A 269 32.50 -28.33 -17.95
CA ALA A 269 31.06 -28.01 -17.77
C ALA A 269 30.30 -29.31 -17.56
N ILE A 270 29.58 -29.40 -16.45
CA ILE A 270 28.65 -30.49 -16.12
C ILE A 270 27.25 -29.86 -15.99
N GLY A 271 26.43 -30.03 -17.03
CA GLY A 271 25.15 -29.32 -17.13
C GLY A 271 25.32 -27.81 -17.10
N GLU A 272 24.76 -27.14 -16.07
CA GLU A 272 24.82 -25.69 -15.91
C GLU A 272 26.02 -25.19 -15.08
N PHE A 273 26.84 -26.12 -14.56
CA PHE A 273 27.96 -25.80 -13.67
C PHE A 273 29.32 -26.08 -14.32
N GLU A 274 30.33 -25.40 -13.85
CA GLU A 274 31.70 -25.61 -14.24
C GLU A 274 32.48 -26.14 -13.03
N GLY A 275 33.10 -27.29 -13.19
CA GLY A 275 33.98 -27.89 -12.20
C GLY A 275 35.44 -27.87 -12.65
N LEU A 276 36.36 -28.00 -11.71
CA LEU A 276 37.79 -28.08 -11.95
C LEU A 276 38.29 -29.52 -11.83
N VAL A 277 38.97 -30.00 -12.85
CA VAL A 277 39.80 -31.21 -12.80
C VAL A 277 41.26 -30.75 -12.62
N HIS A 278 41.79 -30.97 -11.43
CA HIS A 278 43.21 -30.66 -11.16
C HIS A 278 44.13 -31.58 -11.98
N LEU A 279 45.35 -31.13 -12.29
CA LEU A 279 46.37 -31.91 -13.04
C LEU A 279 46.55 -33.34 -12.54
N SER A 280 46.56 -33.54 -11.21
CA SER A 280 46.65 -34.86 -10.57
C SER A 280 45.45 -35.78 -10.75
N GLU A 281 44.34 -35.23 -11.21
CA GLU A 281 43.07 -35.95 -11.40
C GLU A 281 42.72 -36.14 -12.89
N LEU A 282 43.62 -35.73 -13.81
CA LEU A 282 43.45 -35.91 -15.26
C LEU A 282 43.84 -37.36 -15.69
N ALA A 283 44.96 -37.87 -15.19
CA ALA A 283 45.44 -39.22 -15.53
C ALA A 283 46.11 -39.88 -14.32
N GLU A 284 46.42 -41.19 -14.45
CA GLU A 284 47.12 -41.96 -13.41
C GLU A 284 48.57 -41.64 -13.30
N TYR A 285 49.17 -41.09 -14.35
CA TYR A 285 50.56 -40.67 -14.40
C TYR A 285 50.70 -39.14 -14.31
N ARG A 286 51.92 -38.70 -14.03
CA ARG A 286 52.16 -37.25 -13.85
C ARG A 286 52.03 -36.52 -15.18
N VAL A 287 51.07 -35.62 -15.28
CA VAL A 287 50.78 -34.74 -16.41
C VAL A 287 51.40 -33.38 -16.14
N SER A 288 52.11 -32.84 -17.11
CA SER A 288 52.73 -31.50 -17.03
C SER A 288 51.85 -30.43 -17.68
N ASP A 289 51.11 -30.78 -18.72
CA ASP A 289 50.19 -29.88 -19.42
C ASP A 289 48.83 -30.59 -19.60
N PRO A 290 47.71 -29.97 -19.19
CA PRO A 290 46.37 -30.53 -19.40
C PRO A 290 46.07 -30.86 -20.86
N ALA A 291 46.69 -30.12 -21.82
CA ALA A 291 46.52 -30.33 -23.26
C ALA A 291 47.02 -31.69 -23.77
N GLU A 292 47.84 -32.40 -22.96
CA GLU A 292 48.30 -33.73 -23.29
C GLU A 292 47.18 -34.79 -23.15
N ILE A 293 46.16 -34.50 -22.34
CA ILE A 293 45.09 -35.46 -21.98
C ILE A 293 43.77 -35.10 -22.57
N VAL A 294 43.42 -33.78 -22.56
CA VAL A 294 42.09 -33.28 -22.98
C VAL A 294 42.19 -32.03 -23.82
N ALA A 295 41.27 -31.84 -24.74
CA ALA A 295 41.17 -30.66 -25.59
C ALA A 295 39.92 -29.82 -25.25
N PRO A 296 39.96 -28.48 -25.40
CA PRO A 296 38.79 -27.65 -25.26
C PRO A 296 37.70 -28.07 -26.23
N GLY A 297 36.47 -28.23 -25.71
CA GLY A 297 35.31 -28.72 -26.45
C GLY A 297 35.08 -30.24 -26.41
N GLU A 298 36.05 -30.99 -25.90
CA GLU A 298 35.95 -32.46 -25.77
C GLU A 298 34.96 -32.88 -24.68
N GLU A 299 34.23 -33.96 -24.92
CA GLU A 299 33.34 -34.59 -23.94
C GLU A 299 34.10 -35.66 -23.14
N VAL A 300 34.09 -35.52 -21.84
CA VAL A 300 34.81 -36.40 -20.92
C VAL A 300 33.91 -36.89 -19.80
N GLY A 301 34.11 -38.17 -19.42
CA GLY A 301 33.49 -38.67 -18.19
C GLY A 301 34.25 -38.14 -16.97
N VAL A 302 33.54 -37.59 -16.01
CA VAL A 302 34.12 -37.06 -14.79
C VAL A 302 33.39 -37.56 -13.55
N LYS A 303 34.16 -37.89 -12.52
CA LYS A 303 33.63 -38.20 -11.20
C LYS A 303 33.65 -36.98 -10.32
N VAL A 304 32.53 -36.71 -9.64
CA VAL A 304 32.43 -35.60 -8.68
C VAL A 304 33.16 -35.98 -7.39
N LEU A 305 34.21 -35.25 -7.04
CA LEU A 305 35.01 -35.49 -5.83
C LEU A 305 34.45 -34.70 -4.64
N SER A 306 34.19 -33.43 -4.83
CA SER A 306 33.64 -32.54 -3.81
C SER A 306 32.77 -31.44 -4.43
N VAL A 307 31.80 -30.96 -3.66
CA VAL A 307 30.95 -29.81 -4.01
C VAL A 307 31.01 -28.83 -2.84
N ASP A 308 31.49 -27.63 -3.09
CA ASP A 308 31.46 -26.52 -2.11
C ASP A 308 30.44 -25.44 -2.56
N PRO A 309 29.21 -25.46 -2.02
CA PRO A 309 28.17 -24.50 -2.38
C PRO A 309 28.52 -23.08 -1.99
N LYS A 310 29.31 -22.87 -0.91
CA LYS A 310 29.68 -21.52 -0.45
C LYS A 310 30.65 -20.82 -1.38
N ARG A 311 31.64 -21.59 -1.88
CA ARG A 311 32.65 -21.09 -2.82
C ARG A 311 32.24 -21.30 -4.28
N ARG A 312 31.13 -21.98 -4.53
CA ARG A 312 30.63 -22.39 -5.84
C ARG A 312 31.69 -23.12 -6.64
N ARG A 313 32.34 -24.11 -6.01
CA ARG A 313 33.40 -24.92 -6.60
C ARG A 313 32.98 -26.39 -6.61
N ILE A 314 33.27 -27.04 -7.74
CA ILE A 314 33.06 -28.47 -7.90
C ILE A 314 34.45 -29.00 -8.28
N GLU A 315 34.94 -29.98 -7.54
CA GLU A 315 36.16 -30.70 -7.86
C GLU A 315 35.77 -31.99 -8.57
N LEU A 316 36.45 -32.22 -9.70
CA LEU A 316 36.18 -33.33 -10.61
C LEU A 316 37.42 -34.17 -10.83
N SER A 317 37.26 -35.42 -11.22
CA SER A 317 38.32 -36.32 -11.60
C SER A 317 37.94 -37.10 -12.86
N ILE A 318 38.77 -37.02 -13.88
CA ILE A 318 38.72 -37.87 -15.09
C ILE A 318 39.27 -39.26 -14.76
N ARG A 319 40.42 -39.28 -14.08
CA ARG A 319 41.11 -40.51 -13.69
C ARG A 319 40.16 -41.48 -12.96
N ARG A 320 39.45 -40.99 -11.95
CA ARG A 320 38.56 -41.85 -11.13
C ARG A 320 37.22 -42.14 -11.80
N ALA A 321 36.89 -41.49 -12.90
CA ALA A 321 35.74 -41.83 -13.70
C ALA A 321 36.01 -43.04 -14.60
N ALA A 322 37.23 -43.17 -15.10
CA ALA A 322 37.69 -44.31 -15.94
C ALA A 322 37.67 -45.67 -15.17
N GLU A 323 37.88 -45.66 -13.85
CA GLU A 323 37.81 -46.85 -13.01
C GLU A 323 36.43 -47.50 -12.91
N PHE A 324 35.36 -46.81 -13.31
CA PHE A 324 33.96 -47.27 -13.22
C PHE A 324 33.34 -47.60 -14.58
N GLY A 325 34.05 -47.46 -15.68
CA GLY A 325 33.60 -47.72 -17.05
C GLY A 325 34.18 -49.00 -17.69
N GLY A 326 34.77 -49.88 -16.89
CA GLY A 326 35.31 -51.15 -17.30
C GLY A 326 34.44 -52.33 -16.95
#